data_6a683802b25e8e539856918fdc630212
#
_entry.id   6a683802b25e8e539856918fdc630212
#
_cell.length_a   1.000
_cell.length_b   1.000
_cell.length_c   1.000
_cell.angle_alpha   90.00
_cell.angle_beta   90.00
_cell.angle_gamma   90.00
#
_symmetry.space_group_name_H-M   'P 1'
#
loop_
_entity.id
_entity.type
_entity.pdbx_description
1 polymer ?
#
loop_
_entity_poly.entity_id
_entity_poly.type
_entity_poly.pdbx_seq_one_letter_code
_entity_poly.pdbx_strand_id
1 'polypeptide(L)'
;MIAKISSGKSTAGLIRYLYGPGRANEHTDPHLVASWDGYAPDPGRADDIAAARQQLVEDLDLRVKQADRLGLGPQEHVWHCSLRAAPGDRILDDAEWADIARRVVAATGIAPADDPDGCRWIAVRHAPDHIHIAATKVRGDLRPARHWNDYLTADRELALIEKEYGLQRVTRGDRTAAKRPHRAEQEKALRKGQAKAARERLRTVVRTAAAAATDADEFLGLLTHTKEVLVEVLHFPSGEPRGYKVALENDRNAKAEPVWFSGSTLAPDLSLPKIQSRLAAAEVPASATEGRLRPHPWHQATAATERIPHHLDQPDAEAAQAHLAAFGEALDAVALTAPPDIRTELRWAASAFERATRSRVRAEHHHARALRGAVKAMLREPAPKDGAALAMFLDAALLAVIAAVRWHDRREHEQQVAAAHKSLLHLQAAYDHSAATPLLVLGQRRPPQNLADRYVRLIRQAAPAHADQVLADPAAQALTTAMADAEAAGHDPKHLLQQAADERALDDARSPAKTLAWRVHRLSQRPAPSRRALAAQARSTVMRSVPSQTSVAAVPPTAPTSRSRQR
;
A
#
# COMPACT_ATOMS: atom_id res chain seq x y z
N MET A 1 12.19 -14.74 10.24
CA MET A 1 11.85 -15.21 11.61
C MET A 1 10.62 -14.51 12.16
N ILE A 2 9.82 -15.16 13.01
CA ILE A 2 8.60 -14.59 13.61
C ILE A 2 8.69 -14.70 15.12
N ALA A 3 8.48 -13.58 15.83
CA ALA A 3 8.32 -13.53 17.28
C ALA A 3 6.85 -13.44 17.66
N LYS A 4 6.46 -14.19 18.68
CA LYS A 4 5.16 -14.04 19.34
C LYS A 4 5.39 -13.84 20.83
N ILE A 5 5.06 -12.65 21.33
CA ILE A 5 5.23 -12.27 22.73
C ILE A 5 3.89 -12.33 23.46
N SER A 6 3.90 -12.84 24.69
CA SER A 6 2.75 -12.91 25.56
C SER A 6 3.16 -12.75 27.03
N SER A 7 2.20 -12.40 27.88
CA SER A 7 2.38 -12.30 29.33
C SER A 7 1.61 -13.40 30.05
N GLY A 8 2.09 -13.79 31.22
CA GLY A 8 1.48 -14.82 32.05
C GLY A 8 1.62 -14.55 33.54
N LYS A 9 0.91 -15.36 34.32
CA LYS A 9 0.86 -15.25 35.82
C LYS A 9 1.56 -16.42 36.53
N SER A 10 2.09 -17.41 35.75
CA SER A 10 2.65 -18.63 36.35
C SER A 10 3.90 -19.08 35.59
N THR A 11 5.05 -18.88 36.22
CA THR A 11 6.33 -19.41 35.75
C THR A 11 6.30 -20.94 35.69
N ALA A 12 5.81 -21.59 36.75
CA ALA A 12 5.70 -23.04 36.81
C ALA A 12 4.80 -23.60 35.67
N GLY A 13 3.70 -22.90 35.36
CA GLY A 13 2.83 -23.29 34.23
C GLY A 13 3.55 -23.23 32.88
N LEU A 14 4.34 -22.18 32.65
CA LEU A 14 5.12 -22.03 31.44
C LEU A 14 6.23 -23.09 31.34
N ILE A 15 7.03 -23.29 32.39
CA ILE A 15 8.11 -24.30 32.41
C ILE A 15 7.55 -25.72 32.19
N ARG A 16 6.40 -26.04 32.81
CA ARG A 16 5.72 -27.34 32.58
C ARG A 16 5.32 -27.51 31.11
N TYR A 17 4.86 -26.44 30.44
CA TYR A 17 4.54 -26.47 29.01
C TYR A 17 5.80 -26.68 28.17
N LEU A 18 6.87 -25.92 28.41
CA LEU A 18 8.08 -25.94 27.59
C LEU A 18 8.80 -27.29 27.62
N TYR A 19 8.82 -27.96 28.77
CA TYR A 19 9.45 -29.27 28.97
C TYR A 19 8.42 -30.44 28.94
N GLY A 20 7.20 -30.16 28.56
CA GLY A 20 6.14 -31.17 28.38
C GLY A 20 6.00 -31.56 26.91
N PRO A 21 5.09 -32.49 26.60
CA PRO A 21 4.88 -32.99 25.23
C PRO A 21 4.26 -31.98 24.26
N GLY A 22 3.86 -30.80 24.74
CA GLY A 22 3.07 -29.85 23.95
C GLY A 22 1.59 -30.20 23.92
N ARG A 23 0.79 -29.45 23.17
CA ARG A 23 -0.67 -29.67 23.05
C ARG A 23 -1.02 -30.80 22.08
N ALA A 24 -0.16 -31.03 21.08
CA ALA A 24 -0.32 -32.02 20.03
C ALA A 24 0.90 -32.96 19.91
N ASN A 25 1.65 -33.13 20.99
CA ASN A 25 2.92 -33.89 21.05
C ASN A 25 3.98 -33.37 20.06
N GLU A 26 3.99 -32.06 19.84
CA GLU A 26 4.88 -31.39 18.90
C GLU A 26 6.28 -31.11 19.47
N HIS A 27 6.49 -31.28 20.76
CA HIS A 27 7.77 -31.03 21.38
C HIS A 27 8.69 -32.26 21.28
N THR A 28 9.84 -32.07 20.63
CA THR A 28 10.89 -33.08 20.50
C THR A 28 12.17 -32.59 21.15
N ASP A 29 12.75 -33.39 22.06
CA ASP A 29 14.00 -33.10 22.75
C ASP A 29 14.08 -31.70 23.40
N PRO A 30 13.17 -31.36 24.36
CA PRO A 30 13.23 -30.07 25.03
C PRO A 30 14.50 -29.93 25.86
N HIS A 31 15.31 -28.89 25.58
CA HIS A 31 16.55 -28.62 26.31
C HIS A 31 16.87 -27.12 26.35
N LEU A 32 17.68 -26.72 27.31
CA LEU A 32 18.12 -25.36 27.52
C LEU A 32 19.23 -25.01 26.53
N VAL A 33 19.06 -23.91 25.78
CA VAL A 33 20.10 -23.38 24.86
C VAL A 33 20.82 -22.16 25.43
N ALA A 34 20.15 -21.38 26.30
CA ALA A 34 20.75 -20.23 26.99
C ALA A 34 19.99 -19.87 28.26
N SER A 35 20.70 -19.23 29.22
CA SER A 35 20.13 -18.65 30.43
C SER A 35 20.79 -17.32 30.78
N TRP A 36 20.21 -16.59 31.75
CA TRP A 36 20.69 -15.28 32.23
C TRP A 36 22.13 -15.30 32.77
N ASP A 37 22.59 -16.44 33.32
CA ASP A 37 23.94 -16.61 33.92
C ASP A 37 24.74 -17.76 33.31
N GLY A 38 24.12 -18.55 32.42
CA GLY A 38 24.75 -19.74 31.83
C GLY A 38 24.75 -20.99 32.71
N TYR A 39 24.19 -20.93 33.93
CA TYR A 39 24.22 -22.01 34.91
C TYR A 39 22.87 -22.51 35.34
N ALA A 40 21.76 -22.03 34.75
CA ALA A 40 20.42 -22.48 35.07
C ALA A 40 20.27 -24.00 34.84
N PRO A 41 19.57 -24.73 35.74
CA PRO A 41 19.35 -26.17 35.57
C PRO A 41 18.56 -26.46 34.29
N ASP A 42 18.96 -27.52 33.57
CA ASP A 42 18.24 -27.99 32.38
C ASP A 42 17.42 -29.25 32.70
N PRO A 43 16.10 -29.14 32.88
CA PRO A 43 15.23 -30.29 33.07
C PRO A 43 15.26 -31.32 31.93
N GLY A 44 15.64 -30.90 30.72
CA GLY A 44 15.74 -31.79 29.57
C GLY A 44 16.96 -32.69 29.58
N ARG A 45 17.93 -32.39 30.43
CA ARG A 45 19.20 -33.14 30.56
C ARG A 45 19.44 -33.66 31.99
N ALA A 46 18.53 -33.41 32.91
CA ALA A 46 18.64 -33.81 34.31
C ALA A 46 18.11 -35.23 34.53
N ASP A 47 18.79 -35.99 35.44
CA ASP A 47 18.33 -37.31 35.88
C ASP A 47 16.96 -37.23 36.60
N ASP A 48 16.78 -36.21 37.45
CA ASP A 48 15.49 -35.90 38.09
C ASP A 48 14.87 -34.66 37.42
N ILE A 49 14.04 -34.90 36.44
CA ILE A 49 13.32 -33.87 35.68
C ILE A 49 12.42 -33.03 36.61
N ALA A 50 11.79 -33.64 37.64
CA ALA A 50 10.86 -32.95 38.52
C ALA A 50 11.60 -31.98 39.45
N ALA A 51 12.70 -32.43 40.07
CA ALA A 51 13.56 -31.59 40.90
C ALA A 51 14.18 -30.45 40.10
N ALA A 52 14.72 -30.73 38.92
CA ALA A 52 15.32 -29.70 38.04
C ALA A 52 14.29 -28.64 37.61
N ARG A 53 13.04 -29.03 37.28
CA ARG A 53 11.97 -28.08 36.97
C ARG A 53 11.62 -27.21 38.20
N GLN A 54 11.52 -27.80 39.36
CA GLN A 54 11.22 -27.05 40.60
C GLN A 54 12.32 -26.03 40.85
N GLN A 55 13.59 -26.45 40.82
CA GLN A 55 14.73 -25.57 41.01
C GLN A 55 14.74 -24.42 40.00
N LEU A 56 14.52 -24.70 38.72
CA LEU A 56 14.47 -23.69 37.66
C LEU A 56 13.37 -22.65 37.90
N VAL A 57 12.18 -23.09 38.34
CA VAL A 57 11.08 -22.18 38.69
C VAL A 57 11.44 -21.34 39.91
N GLU A 58 12.07 -21.93 40.95
CA GLU A 58 12.50 -21.22 42.14
C GLU A 58 13.53 -20.15 41.81
N ASP A 59 14.47 -20.46 40.93
CA ASP A 59 15.50 -19.53 40.47
C ASP A 59 14.91 -18.38 39.68
N LEU A 60 14.03 -18.64 38.71
CA LEU A 60 13.35 -17.61 37.94
C LEU A 60 12.48 -16.71 38.82
N ASP A 61 11.73 -17.29 39.76
CA ASP A 61 10.77 -16.57 40.60
C ASP A 61 11.39 -15.89 41.83
N LEU A 62 12.71 -16.06 42.08
CA LEU A 62 13.37 -15.50 43.25
C LEU A 62 13.06 -14.02 43.47
N ARG A 63 13.27 -13.21 42.40
CA ARG A 63 13.05 -11.77 42.44
C ARG A 63 11.56 -11.41 42.46
N VAL A 64 10.71 -12.21 41.83
CA VAL A 64 9.25 -12.06 41.88
C VAL A 64 8.75 -12.23 43.33
N LYS A 65 9.17 -13.31 44.01
CA LYS A 65 8.81 -13.56 45.42
C LYS A 65 9.29 -12.44 46.36
N GLN A 66 10.47 -11.86 46.05
CA GLN A 66 10.98 -10.71 46.82
C GLN A 66 10.14 -9.44 46.60
N ALA A 67 9.83 -9.14 45.34
CA ALA A 67 8.98 -8.00 44.99
C ALA A 67 7.57 -8.13 45.55
N ASP A 68 6.97 -9.32 45.50
CA ASP A 68 5.64 -9.59 46.07
C ASP A 68 5.59 -9.34 47.60
N ARG A 69 6.63 -9.75 48.34
CA ARG A 69 6.74 -9.46 49.79
C ARG A 69 6.77 -7.96 50.11
N LEU A 70 7.24 -7.15 49.16
CA LEU A 70 7.28 -5.69 49.27
C LEU A 70 6.06 -5.00 48.65
N GLY A 71 5.10 -5.76 48.14
CA GLY A 71 3.93 -5.22 47.43
C GLY A 71 4.24 -4.57 46.08
N LEU A 72 5.39 -4.88 45.47
CA LEU A 72 5.87 -4.32 44.21
C LEU A 72 5.72 -5.30 43.04
N GLY A 73 5.29 -6.54 43.26
CA GLY A 73 5.20 -7.57 42.23
C GLY A 73 4.13 -7.29 41.19
N PRO A 74 4.46 -7.43 39.87
CA PRO A 74 3.47 -7.28 38.81
C PRO A 74 2.53 -8.50 38.77
N GLN A 75 1.22 -8.27 38.54
CA GLN A 75 0.22 -9.36 38.48
C GLN A 75 0.53 -10.39 37.36
N GLU A 76 1.09 -9.93 36.23
CA GLU A 76 1.51 -10.78 35.13
C GLU A 76 3.05 -10.73 35.03
N HIS A 77 3.72 -11.43 35.92
CA HIS A 77 5.18 -11.39 36.09
C HIS A 77 5.95 -12.19 35.00
N VAL A 78 5.28 -13.06 34.25
CA VAL A 78 5.92 -13.88 33.22
C VAL A 78 5.90 -13.14 31.88
N TRP A 79 7.06 -13.10 31.22
CA TRP A 79 7.22 -12.72 29.82
C TRP A 79 7.63 -13.96 29.02
N HIS A 80 6.92 -14.23 27.94
CA HIS A 80 7.14 -15.38 27.08
C HIS A 80 7.23 -14.94 25.62
N CYS A 81 8.30 -15.31 24.94
CA CYS A 81 8.51 -15.05 23.52
C CYS A 81 8.85 -16.36 22.80
N SER A 82 8.01 -16.78 21.86
CA SER A 82 8.37 -17.86 20.94
C SER A 82 8.98 -17.27 19.68
N LEU A 83 10.13 -17.80 19.24
CA LEU A 83 10.84 -17.41 18.04
C LEU A 83 10.89 -18.59 17.08
N ARG A 84 10.41 -18.40 15.86
CA ARG A 84 10.42 -19.44 14.82
C ARG A 84 11.10 -18.95 13.56
N ALA A 85 11.97 -19.77 12.97
CA ALA A 85 12.54 -19.58 11.64
C ALA A 85 11.46 -19.71 10.55
N ALA A 86 11.68 -19.15 9.36
CA ALA A 86 10.75 -19.30 8.26
C ALA A 86 10.80 -20.72 7.70
N PRO A 87 9.68 -21.25 7.15
CA PRO A 87 9.71 -22.52 6.45
C PRO A 87 10.69 -22.47 5.27
N GLY A 88 11.63 -23.43 5.23
CA GLY A 88 12.67 -23.49 4.20
C GLY A 88 14.01 -22.83 4.60
N ASP A 89 14.08 -22.19 5.76
CA ASP A 89 15.37 -21.77 6.34
C ASP A 89 16.23 -22.99 6.72
N ARG A 90 17.55 -22.80 6.71
CA ARG A 90 18.45 -23.80 7.28
C ARG A 90 18.17 -24.02 8.76
N ILE A 91 18.50 -25.20 9.25
CA ILE A 91 18.41 -25.49 10.69
C ILE A 91 19.54 -24.73 11.39
N LEU A 92 19.15 -23.91 12.37
CA LEU A 92 20.08 -23.22 13.25
C LEU A 92 20.56 -24.15 14.36
N ASP A 93 21.84 -24.07 14.73
CA ASP A 93 22.37 -24.80 15.86
C ASP A 93 22.04 -24.13 17.21
N ASP A 94 22.39 -24.77 18.32
CA ASP A 94 22.06 -24.27 19.66
C ASP A 94 22.82 -23.00 20.02
N ALA A 95 24.04 -22.84 19.51
CA ALA A 95 24.86 -21.65 19.74
C ALA A 95 24.25 -20.43 19.01
N GLU A 96 23.78 -20.62 17.79
CA GLU A 96 23.06 -19.61 17.02
C GLU A 96 21.76 -19.22 17.70
N TRP A 97 20.98 -20.20 18.17
CA TRP A 97 19.74 -19.92 18.91
C TRP A 97 20.02 -19.21 20.24
N ALA A 98 21.10 -19.55 20.93
CA ALA A 98 21.54 -18.87 22.14
C ALA A 98 21.91 -17.40 21.90
N ASP A 99 22.62 -17.11 20.79
CA ASP A 99 22.91 -15.72 20.39
C ASP A 99 21.64 -14.95 20.06
N ILE A 100 20.77 -15.53 19.25
CA ILE A 100 19.46 -14.94 18.90
C ILE A 100 18.64 -14.62 20.16
N ALA A 101 18.58 -15.54 21.13
CA ALA A 101 17.87 -15.34 22.38
C ALA A 101 18.44 -14.16 23.18
N ARG A 102 19.77 -14.09 23.35
CA ARG A 102 20.45 -12.98 24.04
C ARG A 102 20.15 -11.63 23.38
N ARG A 103 20.24 -11.57 22.06
CA ARG A 103 19.94 -10.36 21.29
C ARG A 103 18.50 -9.90 21.45
N VAL A 104 17.54 -10.83 21.42
CA VAL A 104 16.13 -10.51 21.58
C VAL A 104 15.80 -10.03 23.00
N VAL A 105 16.30 -10.66 24.06
CA VAL A 105 16.07 -10.20 25.43
C VAL A 105 16.72 -8.84 25.70
N ALA A 106 17.87 -8.57 25.09
CA ALA A 106 18.54 -7.28 25.17
C ALA A 106 17.72 -6.19 24.44
N ALA A 107 17.37 -6.42 23.19
CA ALA A 107 16.61 -5.45 22.37
C ALA A 107 15.23 -5.13 22.96
N THR A 108 14.58 -6.10 23.60
CA THR A 108 13.25 -5.92 24.21
C THR A 108 13.28 -5.24 25.58
N GLY A 109 14.46 -5.03 26.16
CA GLY A 109 14.61 -4.41 27.49
C GLY A 109 14.29 -5.36 28.65
N ILE A 110 14.17 -6.67 28.40
CA ILE A 110 14.04 -7.70 29.43
C ILE A 110 15.40 -7.89 30.17
N ALA A 111 16.48 -8.06 29.41
CA ALA A 111 17.82 -8.16 29.98
C ALA A 111 18.81 -7.46 29.02
N PRO A 112 18.97 -6.13 29.10
CA PRO A 112 19.97 -5.39 28.32
C PRO A 112 21.39 -5.93 28.57
N ALA A 113 22.24 -5.92 27.53
CA ALA A 113 23.54 -6.57 27.57
C ALA A 113 24.47 -6.10 28.71
N ASP A 114 24.41 -4.80 29.05
CA ASP A 114 25.30 -4.18 30.05
C ASP A 114 24.56 -3.91 31.38
N ASP A 115 23.40 -4.56 31.61
CA ASP A 115 22.59 -4.34 32.78
C ASP A 115 22.69 -5.51 33.77
N PRO A 116 23.45 -5.37 34.87
CA PRO A 116 23.61 -6.43 35.88
C PRO A 116 22.31 -6.75 36.59
N ASP A 117 21.35 -5.81 36.57
CA ASP A 117 20.03 -6.00 37.14
C ASP A 117 19.01 -6.54 36.14
N GLY A 118 19.42 -6.91 34.94
CA GLY A 118 18.56 -7.50 33.92
C GLY A 118 17.71 -8.65 34.47
N CYS A 119 16.51 -8.84 33.93
CA CYS A 119 15.60 -9.91 34.39
C CYS A 119 16.20 -11.29 34.17
N ARG A 120 15.80 -12.26 35.02
CA ARG A 120 16.17 -13.67 34.80
C ARG A 120 15.36 -14.25 33.66
N TRP A 121 16.03 -14.97 32.76
CA TRP A 121 15.44 -15.55 31.57
C TRP A 121 16.14 -16.85 31.17
N ILE A 122 15.42 -17.69 30.45
CA ILE A 122 15.96 -18.89 29.79
C ILE A 122 15.45 -18.97 28.37
N ALA A 123 16.20 -19.67 27.52
CA ALA A 123 15.77 -20.07 26.19
C ALA A 123 15.77 -21.59 26.07
N VAL A 124 14.64 -22.15 25.71
CA VAL A 124 14.40 -23.58 25.57
C VAL A 124 14.15 -23.90 24.11
N ARG A 125 14.91 -24.82 23.53
CA ARG A 125 14.63 -25.41 22.22
C ARG A 125 13.86 -26.70 22.41
N HIS A 126 12.78 -26.88 21.69
CA HIS A 126 12.01 -28.12 21.71
C HIS A 126 11.55 -28.55 20.31
N ALA A 127 12.09 -27.93 19.27
CA ALA A 127 11.93 -28.33 17.88
C ALA A 127 13.09 -27.77 17.02
N PRO A 128 13.34 -28.33 15.82
CA PRO A 128 14.45 -27.90 14.98
C PRO A 128 14.37 -26.43 14.54
N ASP A 129 13.17 -25.90 14.39
CA ASP A 129 12.87 -24.62 13.75
C ASP A 129 12.50 -23.49 14.71
N HIS A 130 12.46 -23.74 16.04
CA HIS A 130 12.05 -22.70 16.99
C HIS A 130 12.55 -22.89 18.43
N ILE A 131 12.60 -21.77 19.13
CA ILE A 131 12.88 -21.71 20.57
C ILE A 131 11.79 -20.92 21.29
N HIS A 132 11.73 -21.11 22.61
CA HIS A 132 10.90 -20.30 23.50
C HIS A 132 11.79 -19.62 24.54
N ILE A 133 11.66 -18.31 24.68
CA ILE A 133 12.29 -17.55 25.75
C ILE A 133 11.24 -17.33 26.84
N ALA A 134 11.57 -17.77 28.05
CA ALA A 134 10.78 -17.53 29.26
C ALA A 134 11.57 -16.60 30.18
N ALA A 135 10.97 -15.52 30.63
CA ALA A 135 11.57 -14.56 31.54
C ALA A 135 10.57 -14.10 32.60
N THR A 136 11.09 -13.60 33.73
CA THR A 136 10.29 -12.85 34.69
C THR A 136 10.48 -11.36 34.46
N LYS A 137 9.44 -10.55 34.72
CA LYS A 137 9.46 -9.09 34.48
C LYS A 137 9.98 -8.28 35.69
N VAL A 138 10.64 -8.93 36.62
CA VAL A 138 11.22 -8.31 37.82
C VAL A 138 12.75 -8.29 37.70
N ARG A 139 13.31 -7.11 37.73
CA ARG A 139 14.75 -6.85 37.65
C ARG A 139 15.46 -7.16 38.99
N GLY A 140 16.80 -7.11 38.99
CA GLY A 140 17.61 -7.28 40.23
C GLY A 140 17.36 -6.20 41.27
N ASP A 141 17.06 -5.00 40.85
CA ASP A 141 16.67 -3.86 41.69
C ASP A 141 15.20 -3.92 42.13
N LEU A 142 14.51 -5.02 41.91
CA LEU A 142 13.09 -5.30 42.20
C LEU A 142 12.10 -4.38 41.46
N ARG A 143 12.56 -3.57 40.49
CA ARG A 143 11.69 -2.76 39.64
C ARG A 143 11.15 -3.58 38.47
N PRO A 144 10.00 -3.22 37.89
CA PRO A 144 9.51 -3.85 36.68
C PRO A 144 10.45 -3.60 35.48
N ALA A 145 10.58 -4.60 34.60
CA ALA A 145 11.28 -4.45 33.34
C ALA A 145 10.65 -3.36 32.44
N ARG A 146 11.50 -2.62 31.74
CA ARG A 146 11.06 -1.59 30.78
C ARG A 146 10.98 -2.18 29.38
N HIS A 147 9.92 -2.93 29.10
CA HIS A 147 9.72 -3.64 27.83
C HIS A 147 8.63 -3.03 26.93
N TRP A 148 8.61 -1.70 26.82
CA TRP A 148 7.64 -0.97 26.00
C TRP A 148 7.80 -1.30 24.52
N ASN A 149 6.68 -1.66 23.86
CA ASN A 149 6.69 -2.06 22.45
C ASN A 149 7.67 -3.19 22.12
N ASP A 150 7.86 -4.12 23.05
CA ASP A 150 8.80 -5.25 22.94
C ASP A 150 8.63 -6.05 21.65
N TYR A 151 7.39 -6.26 21.18
CA TYR A 151 7.11 -6.90 19.89
C TYR A 151 7.70 -6.14 18.69
N LEU A 152 7.86 -4.81 18.80
CA LEU A 152 8.43 -3.98 17.73
C LEU A 152 9.94 -3.99 17.73
N THR A 153 10.52 -3.95 18.93
CA THR A 153 11.97 -4.01 19.11
C THR A 153 12.47 -5.41 18.75
N ALA A 154 11.77 -6.46 19.18
CA ALA A 154 12.03 -7.84 18.76
C ALA A 154 11.98 -7.98 17.22
N ASP A 155 10.92 -7.46 16.58
CA ASP A 155 10.76 -7.55 15.13
C ASP A 155 11.86 -6.84 14.35
N ARG A 156 12.34 -5.68 14.84
CA ARG A 156 13.50 -4.98 14.25
C ARG A 156 14.79 -5.78 14.41
N GLU A 157 15.04 -6.33 15.60
CA GLU A 157 16.23 -7.14 15.86
C GLU A 157 16.23 -8.41 15.01
N LEU A 158 15.08 -9.08 14.87
CA LEU A 158 14.95 -10.24 14.00
C LEU A 158 15.21 -9.91 12.53
N ALA A 159 14.92 -8.69 12.06
CA ALA A 159 15.29 -8.27 10.71
C ALA A 159 16.80 -8.18 10.49
N LEU A 160 17.54 -7.76 11.51
CA LEU A 160 19.01 -7.72 11.49
C LEU A 160 19.58 -9.14 11.52
N ILE A 161 19.05 -9.99 12.39
CA ILE A 161 19.42 -11.40 12.53
C ILE A 161 19.19 -12.15 11.21
N GLU A 162 18.02 -12.00 10.57
CA GLU A 162 17.75 -12.64 9.25
C GLU A 162 18.80 -12.26 8.20
N LYS A 163 19.22 -11.00 8.18
CA LYS A 163 20.25 -10.52 7.26
C LYS A 163 21.61 -11.11 7.56
N GLU A 164 22.00 -11.12 8.84
CA GLU A 164 23.31 -11.55 9.31
C GLU A 164 23.51 -13.07 9.16
N TYR A 165 22.48 -13.84 9.52
CA TYR A 165 22.51 -15.31 9.45
C TYR A 165 22.12 -15.87 8.07
N GLY A 166 21.85 -15.00 7.07
CA GLY A 166 21.49 -15.43 5.72
C GLY A 166 20.15 -16.16 5.65
N LEU A 167 19.20 -15.82 6.55
CA LEU A 167 17.89 -16.44 6.64
C LEU A 167 16.89 -15.73 5.71
N GLN A 168 15.77 -16.42 5.41
CA GLN A 168 14.70 -15.86 4.63
C GLN A 168 14.10 -14.62 5.32
N ARG A 169 14.09 -13.50 4.61
CA ARG A 169 13.49 -12.26 5.10
C ARG A 169 11.98 -12.40 5.19
N VAL A 170 11.44 -12.26 6.39
CA VAL A 170 9.99 -12.23 6.60
C VAL A 170 9.45 -10.83 6.29
N THR A 171 8.43 -10.77 5.42
CA THR A 171 7.74 -9.52 5.11
C THR A 171 7.10 -8.91 6.36
N ARG A 172 7.65 -7.80 6.81
CA ARG A 172 7.18 -7.06 7.99
C ARG A 172 6.16 -6.01 7.61
N GLY A 173 5.06 -5.96 8.38
CA GLY A 173 4.04 -4.94 8.18
C GLY A 173 4.56 -3.52 8.51
N ASP A 174 4.28 -2.55 7.62
CA ASP A 174 4.60 -1.12 7.83
C ASP A 174 3.59 -0.38 8.72
N ARG A 175 2.61 -1.08 9.29
CA ARG A 175 1.51 -0.59 10.15
C ARG A 175 0.55 0.38 9.49
N THR A 176 0.58 0.51 8.19
CA THR A 176 -0.39 1.31 7.44
C THR A 176 -1.60 0.50 7.00
N ALA A 177 -1.60 -0.82 7.22
CA ALA A 177 -2.72 -1.69 6.91
C ALA A 177 -3.94 -1.38 7.78
N ALA A 178 -5.12 -1.51 7.20
CA ALA A 178 -6.36 -1.57 7.98
C ALA A 178 -6.35 -2.84 8.86
N LYS A 179 -6.86 -2.72 10.08
CA LYS A 179 -6.96 -3.87 11.00
C LYS A 179 -7.85 -4.95 10.40
N ARG A 180 -7.36 -6.19 10.44
CA ARG A 180 -8.16 -7.36 10.03
C ARG A 180 -9.31 -7.58 11.01
N PRO A 181 -10.43 -8.14 10.55
CA PRO A 181 -11.49 -8.57 11.46
C PRO A 181 -10.96 -9.60 12.47
N HIS A 182 -11.42 -9.52 13.71
CA HIS A 182 -11.14 -10.54 14.71
C HIS A 182 -11.85 -11.84 14.33
N ARG A 183 -11.36 -12.98 14.83
CA ARG A 183 -11.96 -14.30 14.59
C ARG A 183 -13.47 -14.31 14.92
N ALA A 184 -13.87 -13.71 16.02
CA ALA A 184 -15.29 -13.61 16.41
C ALA A 184 -16.13 -12.80 15.41
N GLU A 185 -15.59 -11.74 14.78
CA GLU A 185 -16.26 -10.98 13.72
C GLU A 185 -16.43 -11.82 12.45
N GLN A 186 -15.41 -12.60 12.10
CA GLN A 186 -15.43 -13.50 10.94
C GLN A 186 -16.45 -14.65 11.14
N GLU A 187 -16.41 -15.32 12.28
CA GLU A 187 -17.35 -16.39 12.62
C GLU A 187 -18.80 -15.89 12.68
N LYS A 188 -19.02 -14.65 13.16
CA LYS A 188 -20.32 -14.00 13.15
C LYS A 188 -20.82 -13.75 11.73
N ALA A 189 -19.95 -13.29 10.82
CA ALA A 189 -20.28 -13.08 9.42
C ALA A 189 -20.64 -14.40 8.74
N LEU A 190 -19.84 -15.46 8.94
CA LEU A 190 -20.09 -16.81 8.39
C LEU A 190 -21.43 -17.37 8.86
N ARG A 191 -21.76 -17.27 10.16
CA ARG A 191 -23.07 -17.71 10.71
C ARG A 191 -24.25 -16.97 10.09
N LYS A 192 -24.06 -15.75 9.58
CA LYS A 192 -25.06 -14.94 8.88
C LYS A 192 -25.02 -15.11 7.35
N GLY A 193 -24.25 -16.05 6.82
CA GLY A 193 -24.09 -16.26 5.38
C GLY A 193 -23.42 -15.10 4.65
N GLN A 194 -22.65 -14.26 5.36
CA GLN A 194 -22.00 -13.08 4.80
C GLN A 194 -20.53 -13.35 4.49
N ALA A 195 -20.10 -13.01 3.26
CA ALA A 195 -18.74 -13.21 2.80
C ALA A 195 -17.71 -12.26 3.48
N LYS A 196 -18.16 -11.13 4.06
CA LYS A 196 -17.29 -10.12 4.70
C LYS A 196 -17.83 -9.76 6.07
N ALA A 197 -16.92 -9.56 7.03
CA ALA A 197 -17.26 -9.08 8.36
C ALA A 197 -17.82 -7.63 8.31
N ALA A 198 -18.60 -7.25 9.33
CA ALA A 198 -19.21 -5.92 9.44
C ALA A 198 -18.17 -4.78 9.30
N ARG A 199 -17.01 -4.92 9.93
CA ARG A 199 -15.87 -3.99 9.82
C ARG A 199 -15.45 -3.75 8.36
N GLU A 200 -15.35 -4.80 7.55
CA GLU A 200 -14.93 -4.69 6.16
C GLU A 200 -16.02 -4.08 5.28
N ARG A 201 -17.28 -4.43 5.54
CA ARG A 201 -18.43 -3.82 4.86
C ARG A 201 -18.50 -2.32 5.14
N LEU A 202 -18.43 -1.91 6.41
CA LEU A 202 -18.43 -0.50 6.81
C LEU A 202 -17.23 0.26 6.26
N ARG A 203 -16.03 -0.35 6.24
CA ARG A 203 -14.84 0.26 5.63
C ARG A 203 -15.07 0.58 4.15
N THR A 204 -15.68 -0.33 3.40
CA THR A 204 -16.03 -0.08 1.99
C THR A 204 -17.03 1.08 1.87
N VAL A 205 -18.09 1.09 2.66
CA VAL A 205 -19.10 2.18 2.65
C VAL A 205 -18.45 3.54 2.94
N VAL A 206 -17.62 3.62 3.98
CA VAL A 206 -16.95 4.88 4.36
C VAL A 206 -15.97 5.35 3.27
N ARG A 207 -15.23 4.44 2.62
CA ARG A 207 -14.35 4.81 1.50
C ARG A 207 -15.13 5.33 0.30
N THR A 208 -16.22 4.66 -0.04
CA THR A 208 -17.13 5.07 -1.11
C THR A 208 -17.70 6.45 -0.85
N ALA A 209 -18.20 6.71 0.36
CA ALA A 209 -18.69 8.03 0.73
C ALA A 209 -17.61 9.12 0.65
N ALA A 210 -16.37 8.81 1.14
CA ALA A 210 -15.27 9.75 1.06
C ALA A 210 -14.79 10.04 -0.38
N ALA A 211 -14.90 9.06 -1.28
CA ALA A 211 -14.57 9.24 -2.70
C ALA A 211 -15.62 10.10 -3.43
N ALA A 212 -16.89 9.98 -3.04
CA ALA A 212 -18.02 10.71 -3.66
C ALA A 212 -18.18 12.13 -3.12
N ALA A 213 -17.87 12.38 -1.84
CA ALA A 213 -18.11 13.66 -1.18
C ALA A 213 -17.22 14.79 -1.68
N THR A 214 -17.74 16.01 -1.71
CA THR A 214 -16.99 17.24 -2.03
C THR A 214 -16.40 17.89 -0.78
N ASP A 215 -17.08 17.77 0.35
CA ASP A 215 -16.72 18.33 1.64
C ASP A 215 -17.08 17.37 2.79
N ALA A 216 -16.79 17.77 4.02
CA ALA A 216 -16.99 16.94 5.19
C ALA A 216 -18.48 16.77 5.54
N ASP A 217 -19.30 17.78 5.29
CA ASP A 217 -20.72 17.74 5.59
C ASP A 217 -21.45 16.81 4.61
N GLU A 218 -21.13 16.90 3.32
CA GLU A 218 -21.61 15.95 2.31
C GLU A 218 -21.15 14.51 2.63
N PHE A 219 -19.90 14.32 3.09
CA PHE A 219 -19.42 13.01 3.51
C PHE A 219 -20.27 12.42 4.64
N LEU A 220 -20.54 13.19 5.68
CA LEU A 220 -21.36 12.74 6.81
C LEU A 220 -22.82 12.53 6.37
N GLY A 221 -23.32 13.39 5.49
CA GLY A 221 -24.65 13.24 4.88
C GLY A 221 -24.80 11.96 4.08
N LEU A 222 -23.83 11.64 3.21
CA LEU A 222 -23.83 10.40 2.42
C LEU A 222 -23.81 9.15 3.31
N LEU A 223 -23.06 9.17 4.42
CA LEU A 223 -23.06 8.06 5.37
C LEU A 223 -24.42 7.89 6.04
N THR A 224 -25.03 9.00 6.49
CA THR A 224 -26.34 9.00 7.18
C THR A 224 -27.47 8.52 6.27
N HIS A 225 -27.40 8.83 4.97
CA HIS A 225 -28.40 8.38 3.99
C HIS A 225 -28.12 6.97 3.42
N THR A 226 -27.03 6.33 3.81
CA THR A 226 -26.72 4.96 3.37
C THR A 226 -27.60 3.96 4.12
N LYS A 227 -28.37 3.16 3.39
CA LYS A 227 -29.22 2.11 3.96
C LYS A 227 -28.43 1.14 4.84
N GLU A 228 -29.02 0.67 5.92
CA GLU A 228 -28.46 -0.29 6.89
C GLU A 228 -27.26 0.24 7.69
N VAL A 229 -26.90 1.52 7.57
CA VAL A 229 -25.78 2.13 8.29
C VAL A 229 -26.29 3.12 9.32
N LEU A 230 -25.89 2.90 10.57
CA LEU A 230 -26.09 3.85 11.65
C LEU A 230 -24.86 4.74 11.76
N VAL A 231 -25.07 6.04 11.96
CA VAL A 231 -24.00 7.05 12.09
C VAL A 231 -24.17 7.83 13.37
N GLU A 232 -23.10 7.99 14.13
CA GLU A 232 -23.01 8.86 15.29
C GLU A 232 -21.87 9.86 15.05
N VAL A 233 -22.20 11.15 15.02
CA VAL A 233 -21.20 12.22 14.90
C VAL A 233 -20.83 12.70 16.29
N LEU A 234 -19.53 12.74 16.57
CA LEU A 234 -18.97 13.25 17.81
C LEU A 234 -18.57 14.70 17.62
N HIS A 235 -18.91 15.57 18.56
CA HIS A 235 -18.66 17.01 18.45
C HIS A 235 -17.68 17.48 19.53
N PHE A 236 -16.96 18.56 19.25
CA PHE A 236 -16.26 19.35 20.24
C PHE A 236 -17.27 20.17 21.06
N PRO A 237 -16.89 20.73 22.21
CA PRO A 237 -17.73 21.67 22.93
C PRO A 237 -18.13 22.91 22.11
N SER A 238 -17.34 23.26 21.07
CA SER A 238 -17.65 24.32 20.10
C SER A 238 -18.79 23.99 19.14
N GLY A 239 -19.28 22.73 19.11
CA GLY A 239 -20.28 22.25 18.15
C GLY A 239 -19.71 21.70 16.86
N GLU A 240 -18.42 21.87 16.57
CA GLU A 240 -17.79 21.34 15.37
C GLU A 240 -17.62 19.81 15.43
N PRO A 241 -17.74 19.11 14.27
CA PRO A 241 -17.51 17.66 14.22
C PRO A 241 -16.07 17.30 14.58
N ARG A 242 -15.90 16.52 15.65
CA ARG A 242 -14.62 15.97 16.10
C ARG A 242 -14.29 14.64 15.44
N GLY A 243 -15.33 13.84 15.16
CA GLY A 243 -15.18 12.50 14.66
C GLY A 243 -16.53 11.85 14.37
N TYR A 244 -16.51 10.62 13.92
CA TYR A 244 -17.71 9.86 13.66
C TYR A 244 -17.49 8.38 14.00
N LYS A 245 -18.61 7.70 14.27
CA LYS A 245 -18.68 6.24 14.39
C LYS A 245 -19.79 5.74 13.45
N VAL A 246 -19.61 4.53 12.95
CA VAL A 246 -20.57 3.84 12.10
C VAL A 246 -20.82 2.43 12.61
N ALA A 247 -22.06 1.94 12.46
CA ALA A 247 -22.44 0.58 12.75
C ALA A 247 -23.38 0.04 11.67
N LEU A 248 -23.48 -1.27 11.50
CA LEU A 248 -24.54 -1.88 10.70
C LEU A 248 -25.77 -2.14 11.61
N GLU A 249 -26.97 -1.79 11.14
CA GLU A 249 -28.22 -2.02 11.91
C GLU A 249 -28.36 -3.45 12.41
N ASN A 250 -27.96 -4.40 11.58
CA ASN A 250 -28.07 -5.84 11.85
C ASN A 250 -26.83 -6.44 12.53
N ASP A 251 -25.82 -5.62 12.88
CA ASP A 251 -24.63 -6.11 13.60
C ASP A 251 -24.66 -5.71 15.07
N ARG A 252 -25.24 -6.58 15.91
CA ARG A 252 -25.46 -6.32 17.34
C ARG A 252 -24.56 -7.21 18.22
N ASN A 253 -24.17 -6.69 19.37
CA ASN A 253 -23.41 -7.43 20.40
C ASN A 253 -24.36 -8.35 21.22
N ALA A 254 -23.82 -9.04 22.23
CA ALA A 254 -24.59 -9.92 23.11
C ALA A 254 -25.69 -9.20 23.92
N LYS A 255 -25.59 -7.87 24.08
CA LYS A 255 -26.58 -7.02 24.75
C LYS A 255 -27.60 -6.41 23.78
N ALA A 256 -27.65 -6.90 22.55
CA ALA A 256 -28.48 -6.38 21.47
C ALA A 256 -28.18 -4.90 21.05
N GLU A 257 -27.01 -4.35 21.43
CA GLU A 257 -26.57 -3.02 21.05
C GLU A 257 -25.80 -3.07 19.71
N PRO A 258 -25.85 -2.02 18.85
CA PRO A 258 -25.07 -1.94 17.62
C PRO A 258 -23.55 -2.00 17.92
N VAL A 259 -22.79 -2.67 17.05
CA VAL A 259 -21.32 -2.71 17.17
C VAL A 259 -20.73 -1.51 16.41
N TRP A 260 -20.27 -0.52 17.16
CA TRP A 260 -19.76 0.73 16.62
C TRP A 260 -18.28 0.67 16.26
N PHE A 261 -17.93 1.27 15.12
CA PHE A 261 -16.55 1.43 14.67
C PHE A 261 -16.27 2.91 14.35
N SER A 262 -15.23 3.48 14.96
CA SER A 262 -14.73 4.78 14.53
C SER A 262 -14.03 4.68 13.17
N GLY A 263 -13.96 5.77 12.42
CA GLY A 263 -13.26 5.79 11.14
C GLY A 263 -11.80 5.30 11.25
N SER A 264 -11.07 5.74 12.26
CA SER A 264 -9.68 5.30 12.52
C SER A 264 -9.57 3.81 12.88
N THR A 265 -10.61 3.20 13.43
CA THR A 265 -10.67 1.76 13.72
C THR A 265 -10.91 0.95 12.44
N LEU A 266 -11.64 1.51 11.47
CA LEU A 266 -11.87 0.88 10.16
C LEU A 266 -10.59 0.89 9.33
N ALA A 267 -9.91 2.05 9.21
CA ALA A 267 -8.61 2.17 8.57
C ALA A 267 -7.86 3.43 9.05
N PRO A 268 -6.52 3.45 9.01
CA PRO A 268 -5.71 4.56 9.51
C PRO A 268 -5.97 5.90 8.82
N ASP A 269 -6.43 5.88 7.56
CA ASP A 269 -6.71 7.04 6.70
C ASP A 269 -8.17 7.51 6.76
N LEU A 270 -9.05 6.83 7.50
CA LEU A 270 -10.48 7.13 7.56
C LEU A 270 -10.92 7.90 8.82
N SER A 271 -10.00 8.48 9.60
CA SER A 271 -10.38 9.43 10.65
C SER A 271 -10.94 10.73 10.02
N LEU A 272 -11.90 11.39 10.69
CA LEU A 272 -12.52 12.60 10.16
C LEU A 272 -11.51 13.69 9.79
N PRO A 273 -10.49 14.02 10.61
CA PRO A 273 -9.48 15.02 10.22
C PRO A 273 -8.71 14.67 8.94
N LYS A 274 -8.42 13.38 8.72
CA LYS A 274 -7.74 12.95 7.48
C LYS A 274 -8.65 13.02 6.27
N ILE A 275 -9.94 12.72 6.42
CA ILE A 275 -10.94 12.89 5.37
C ILE A 275 -11.10 14.38 5.05
N GLN A 276 -11.24 15.24 6.05
CA GLN A 276 -11.31 16.69 5.87
C GLN A 276 -10.09 17.23 5.12
N SER A 277 -8.88 16.83 5.50
CA SER A 277 -7.65 17.23 4.81
C SER A 277 -7.62 16.80 3.33
N ARG A 278 -8.15 15.62 3.00
CA ARG A 278 -8.26 15.15 1.61
C ARG A 278 -9.32 15.91 0.82
N LEU A 279 -10.46 16.20 1.43
CA LEU A 279 -11.57 16.90 0.79
C LEU A 279 -11.24 18.39 0.58
N ALA A 280 -10.63 19.06 1.55
CA ALA A 280 -10.13 20.42 1.42
C ALA A 280 -9.11 20.57 0.27
N ALA A 281 -8.29 19.55 0.06
CA ALA A 281 -7.35 19.51 -1.06
C ALA A 281 -8.04 19.32 -2.44
N ALA A 282 -9.35 19.07 -2.49
CA ALA A 282 -10.08 18.82 -3.72
C ALA A 282 -10.77 20.07 -4.30
N GLU A 283 -10.74 21.21 -3.61
CA GLU A 283 -11.30 22.46 -4.12
C GLU A 283 -10.57 22.87 -5.41
N VAL A 284 -11.30 22.80 -6.53
CA VAL A 284 -10.85 23.38 -7.80
C VAL A 284 -11.25 24.85 -7.76
N PRO A 285 -10.32 25.81 -7.88
CA PRO A 285 -10.72 27.18 -8.08
C PRO A 285 -11.62 27.24 -9.32
N ALA A 286 -12.74 27.92 -9.23
CA ALA A 286 -13.56 28.24 -10.38
C ALA A 286 -12.73 29.16 -11.29
N SER A 287 -11.87 28.60 -12.14
CA SER A 287 -11.16 29.39 -13.14
C SER A 287 -12.14 29.74 -14.24
N ALA A 288 -12.50 31.00 -14.27
CA ALA A 288 -13.16 31.67 -15.36
C ALA A 288 -12.38 31.43 -16.66
N THR A 289 -12.83 30.45 -17.43
CA THR A 289 -12.56 30.34 -18.86
C THR A 289 -13.89 30.02 -19.54
N GLU A 290 -14.74 31.03 -19.56
CA GLU A 290 -15.87 31.09 -20.45
C GLU A 290 -15.37 31.06 -21.88
N GLY A 291 -15.82 30.08 -22.67
CA GLY A 291 -15.63 30.05 -24.11
C GLY A 291 -14.89 28.87 -24.73
N ARG A 292 -14.30 27.93 -23.98
CA ARG A 292 -13.77 26.69 -24.56
C ARG A 292 -14.68 25.51 -24.26
N LEU A 293 -15.04 24.75 -25.28
CA LEU A 293 -15.70 23.43 -25.12
C LEU A 293 -14.86 22.60 -24.13
N ARG A 294 -15.41 22.37 -22.93
CA ARG A 294 -14.75 21.56 -21.91
C ARG A 294 -14.76 20.10 -22.36
N PRO A 295 -13.62 19.39 -22.34
CA PRO A 295 -13.64 17.96 -22.61
C PRO A 295 -14.60 17.25 -21.65
N HIS A 296 -15.24 16.18 -22.11
CA HIS A 296 -16.14 15.37 -21.27
C HIS A 296 -15.43 14.92 -19.99
N PRO A 297 -16.08 14.92 -18.80
CA PRO A 297 -15.45 14.59 -17.51
C PRO A 297 -14.69 13.26 -17.50
N TRP A 298 -15.19 12.25 -18.19
CA TRP A 298 -14.50 10.95 -18.34
C TRP A 298 -13.14 11.08 -19.04
N HIS A 299 -13.05 11.91 -20.08
CA HIS A 299 -11.77 12.18 -20.74
C HIS A 299 -10.81 12.97 -19.85
N GLN A 300 -11.34 13.88 -19.02
CA GLN A 300 -10.52 14.61 -18.05
C GLN A 300 -9.97 13.65 -16.97
N ALA A 301 -10.80 12.74 -16.44
CA ALA A 301 -10.40 11.73 -15.47
C ALA A 301 -9.34 10.77 -16.06
N THR A 302 -9.55 10.30 -17.29
CA THR A 302 -8.57 9.50 -18.04
C THR A 302 -7.24 10.24 -18.15
N ALA A 303 -7.26 11.48 -18.65
CA ALA A 303 -6.05 12.29 -18.82
C ALA A 303 -5.32 12.62 -17.51
N ALA A 304 -6.05 12.75 -16.40
CA ALA A 304 -5.47 12.92 -15.07
C ALA A 304 -4.83 11.61 -14.56
N THR A 305 -5.48 10.46 -14.83
CA THR A 305 -4.97 9.13 -14.47
C THR A 305 -3.70 8.78 -15.27
N GLU A 306 -3.65 9.08 -16.56
CA GLU A 306 -2.48 8.88 -17.42
C GLU A 306 -1.22 9.64 -16.97
N ARG A 307 -1.39 10.72 -16.21
CA ARG A 307 -0.26 11.48 -15.63
C ARG A 307 0.30 10.87 -14.36
N ILE A 308 -0.42 9.96 -13.71
CA ILE A 308 0.03 9.34 -12.46
C ILE A 308 1.43 8.69 -12.60
N PRO A 309 1.72 7.89 -13.63
CA PRO A 309 3.05 7.33 -13.80
C PRO A 309 4.16 8.37 -13.81
N HIS A 310 3.95 9.49 -14.49
CA HIS A 310 4.91 10.59 -14.51
C HIS A 310 5.15 11.17 -13.10
N HIS A 311 4.09 11.37 -12.31
CA HIS A 311 4.23 11.83 -10.92
C HIS A 311 4.93 10.82 -10.02
N LEU A 312 4.75 9.50 -10.25
CA LEU A 312 5.43 8.45 -9.49
C LEU A 312 6.92 8.30 -9.85
N ASP A 313 7.33 8.78 -11.01
CA ASP A 313 8.74 8.78 -11.44
C ASP A 313 9.51 10.03 -10.97
N GLN A 314 8.81 11.07 -10.46
CA GLN A 314 9.44 12.22 -9.86
C GLN A 314 10.07 11.90 -8.49
N PRO A 315 11.09 12.66 -8.04
CA PRO A 315 11.74 12.42 -6.75
C PRO A 315 10.86 12.73 -5.53
N ASP A 316 9.79 13.52 -5.71
CA ASP A 316 8.87 13.91 -4.63
C ASP A 316 7.97 12.73 -4.20
N ALA A 317 8.38 12.10 -3.12
CA ALA A 317 7.68 10.93 -2.58
C ALA A 317 6.31 11.27 -1.95
N GLU A 318 6.14 12.46 -1.38
CA GLU A 318 4.90 12.90 -0.73
C GLU A 318 3.82 13.23 -1.76
N ALA A 319 4.21 13.87 -2.87
CA ALA A 319 3.35 14.07 -4.04
C ALA A 319 2.97 12.74 -4.70
N ALA A 320 3.92 11.83 -4.88
CA ALA A 320 3.67 10.49 -5.41
C ALA A 320 2.65 9.72 -4.56
N GLN A 321 2.84 9.72 -3.23
CA GLN A 321 1.90 9.07 -2.30
C GLN A 321 0.50 9.71 -2.34
N ALA A 322 0.41 11.03 -2.54
CA ALA A 322 -0.86 11.73 -2.70
C ALA A 322 -1.61 11.28 -3.96
N HIS A 323 -0.90 11.08 -5.07
CA HIS A 323 -1.48 10.56 -6.32
C HIS A 323 -1.96 9.12 -6.17
N LEU A 324 -1.21 8.24 -5.46
CA LEU A 324 -1.64 6.87 -5.15
C LEU A 324 -2.92 6.85 -4.30
N ALA A 325 -3.01 7.72 -3.30
CA ALA A 325 -4.20 7.84 -2.47
C ALA A 325 -5.42 8.31 -3.29
N ALA A 326 -5.25 9.35 -4.11
CA ALA A 326 -6.33 9.86 -4.98
C ALA A 326 -6.73 8.85 -6.08
N PHE A 327 -5.80 8.08 -6.57
CA PHE A 327 -6.08 7.01 -7.53
C PHE A 327 -6.91 5.87 -6.89
N GLY A 328 -6.64 5.51 -5.64
CA GLY A 328 -7.50 4.58 -4.90
C GLY A 328 -8.94 5.10 -4.77
N GLU A 329 -9.12 6.41 -4.52
CA GLU A 329 -10.43 7.07 -4.52
C GLU A 329 -11.10 6.98 -5.91
N ALA A 330 -10.32 7.13 -7.00
CA ALA A 330 -10.82 6.97 -8.37
C ALA A 330 -11.32 5.55 -8.65
N LEU A 331 -10.61 4.52 -8.17
CA LEU A 331 -11.04 3.13 -8.31
C LEU A 331 -12.33 2.84 -7.51
N ASP A 332 -12.44 3.37 -6.29
CA ASP A 332 -13.68 3.27 -5.50
C ASP A 332 -14.85 3.97 -6.22
N ALA A 333 -14.60 5.13 -6.84
CA ALA A 333 -15.58 5.93 -7.54
C ALA A 333 -16.07 5.25 -8.84
N VAL A 334 -15.17 4.77 -9.68
CA VAL A 334 -15.55 4.14 -10.97
C VAL A 334 -16.40 2.89 -10.75
N ALA A 335 -16.18 2.15 -9.66
CA ALA A 335 -16.99 0.99 -9.31
C ALA A 335 -18.46 1.32 -9.00
N LEU A 336 -18.79 2.59 -8.70
CA LEU A 336 -20.17 3.05 -8.46
C LEU A 336 -20.95 3.27 -9.76
N THR A 337 -20.26 3.84 -10.75
CA THR A 337 -20.87 4.25 -12.03
C THR A 337 -20.78 3.17 -13.11
N ALA A 338 -20.00 2.13 -12.85
CA ALA A 338 -19.76 1.05 -13.81
C ALA A 338 -21.02 0.22 -14.11
N PRO A 339 -21.12 -0.34 -15.33
CA PRO A 339 -22.13 -1.32 -15.69
C PRO A 339 -22.14 -2.53 -14.75
N PRO A 340 -23.32 -3.19 -14.54
CA PRO A 340 -23.45 -4.28 -13.56
C PRO A 340 -22.50 -5.46 -13.79
N ASP A 341 -22.21 -5.78 -15.04
CA ASP A 341 -21.41 -6.92 -15.52
C ASP A 341 -19.93 -6.84 -15.10
N ILE A 342 -19.34 -5.65 -15.02
CA ILE A 342 -17.95 -5.44 -14.59
C ILE A 342 -17.81 -4.84 -13.20
N ARG A 343 -18.92 -4.42 -12.58
CA ARG A 343 -18.91 -3.75 -11.28
C ARG A 343 -18.25 -4.56 -10.18
N THR A 344 -18.43 -5.86 -10.22
CA THR A 344 -17.84 -6.79 -9.23
C THR A 344 -16.32 -6.81 -9.35
N GLU A 345 -15.78 -6.91 -10.56
CA GLU A 345 -14.34 -6.87 -10.82
C GLU A 345 -13.73 -5.54 -10.37
N LEU A 346 -14.38 -4.42 -10.67
CA LEU A 346 -13.91 -3.10 -10.25
C LEU A 346 -13.92 -2.92 -8.73
N ARG A 347 -14.92 -3.46 -8.02
CA ARG A 347 -14.94 -3.49 -6.55
C ARG A 347 -13.81 -4.32 -5.97
N TRP A 348 -13.48 -5.45 -6.60
CA TRP A 348 -12.36 -6.28 -6.19
C TRP A 348 -11.02 -5.57 -6.47
N ALA A 349 -10.89 -4.92 -7.62
CA ALA A 349 -9.73 -4.11 -7.96
C ALA A 349 -9.50 -2.99 -6.94
N ALA A 350 -10.51 -2.19 -6.64
CA ALA A 350 -10.45 -1.11 -5.64
C ALA A 350 -10.10 -1.65 -4.24
N SER A 351 -10.76 -2.74 -3.81
CA SER A 351 -10.50 -3.38 -2.53
C SER A 351 -9.06 -3.95 -2.43
N ALA A 352 -8.53 -4.49 -3.52
CA ALA A 352 -7.15 -4.97 -3.57
C ALA A 352 -6.16 -3.79 -3.51
N PHE A 353 -6.40 -2.72 -4.30
CA PHE A 353 -5.53 -1.55 -4.35
C PHE A 353 -5.50 -0.76 -3.05
N GLU A 354 -6.52 -0.90 -2.19
CA GLU A 354 -6.63 -0.19 -0.90
C GLU A 354 -5.32 -0.21 -0.11
N ARG A 355 -4.61 -1.34 -0.09
CA ARG A 355 -3.35 -1.46 0.62
C ARG A 355 -2.24 -0.60 -0.02
N ALA A 356 -2.22 -0.51 -1.34
CA ALA A 356 -1.24 0.28 -2.10
C ALA A 356 -1.46 1.80 -1.97
N THR A 357 -2.64 2.26 -1.51
CA THR A 357 -2.89 3.69 -1.27
C THR A 357 -2.17 4.24 -0.04
N ARG A 358 -1.56 3.40 0.79
CA ARG A 358 -0.95 3.77 2.07
C ARG A 358 0.43 3.18 2.21
N SER A 359 1.40 4.01 2.61
CA SER A 359 2.74 3.60 2.97
C SER A 359 3.22 4.40 4.19
N ARG A 360 4.48 4.27 4.57
CA ARG A 360 5.10 5.12 5.60
C ARG A 360 5.33 6.55 5.12
N VAL A 361 5.29 6.79 3.81
CA VAL A 361 5.41 8.12 3.22
C VAL A 361 4.14 8.90 3.52
N ARG A 362 4.29 10.10 4.05
CA ARG A 362 3.18 11.03 4.26
C ARG A 362 2.69 11.57 2.91
N ALA A 363 1.38 11.57 2.69
CA ALA A 363 0.81 12.12 1.47
C ALA A 363 0.52 13.61 1.63
N GLU A 364 1.03 14.43 0.71
CA GLU A 364 0.63 15.84 0.58
C GLU A 364 -0.51 15.98 -0.43
N HIS A 365 -1.73 15.89 0.06
CA HIS A 365 -2.95 15.71 -0.74
C HIS A 365 -3.21 16.80 -1.78
N HIS A 366 -2.69 18.01 -1.61
CA HIS A 366 -2.87 19.11 -2.56
C HIS A 366 -2.25 18.84 -3.94
N HIS A 367 -1.21 18.00 -4.03
CA HIS A 367 -0.59 17.62 -5.31
C HIS A 367 -1.54 16.82 -6.22
N ALA A 368 -2.48 16.07 -5.66
CA ALA A 368 -3.43 15.28 -6.41
C ALA A 368 -4.80 15.97 -6.61
N ARG A 369 -4.88 17.28 -6.40
CA ARG A 369 -6.13 18.07 -6.52
C ARG A 369 -6.80 17.92 -7.87
N ALA A 370 -6.04 18.02 -8.95
CA ALA A 370 -6.56 17.89 -10.31
C ALA A 370 -7.18 16.51 -10.58
N LEU A 371 -6.54 15.43 -10.11
CA LEU A 371 -7.07 14.07 -10.22
C LEU A 371 -8.40 13.93 -9.46
N ARG A 372 -8.46 14.38 -8.20
CA ARG A 372 -9.69 14.33 -7.41
C ARG A 372 -10.82 15.15 -8.02
N GLY A 373 -10.52 16.34 -8.51
CA GLY A 373 -11.50 17.18 -9.21
C GLY A 373 -12.08 16.51 -10.46
N ALA A 374 -11.23 15.88 -11.26
CA ALA A 374 -11.64 15.14 -12.46
C ALA A 374 -12.50 13.92 -12.13
N VAL A 375 -12.14 13.17 -11.07
CA VAL A 375 -12.92 12.00 -10.59
C VAL A 375 -14.29 12.43 -10.09
N LYS A 376 -14.39 13.51 -9.32
CA LYS A 376 -15.66 14.05 -8.85
C LYS A 376 -16.57 14.52 -10.00
N ALA A 377 -15.99 15.16 -11.01
CA ALA A 377 -16.71 15.53 -12.21
C ALA A 377 -17.24 14.30 -12.97
N MET A 378 -16.42 13.25 -13.08
CA MET A 378 -16.79 11.96 -13.68
C MET A 378 -17.98 11.30 -12.96
N LEU A 379 -18.05 11.37 -11.62
CA LEU A 379 -19.18 10.81 -10.86
C LEU A 379 -20.52 11.51 -11.10
N ARG A 380 -20.49 12.79 -11.52
CA ARG A 380 -21.69 13.58 -11.77
C ARG A 380 -22.28 13.37 -13.15
N GLU A 381 -21.51 12.83 -14.07
CA GLU A 381 -21.94 12.59 -15.44
C GLU A 381 -21.79 11.10 -15.82
N PRO A 382 -22.83 10.45 -16.35
CA PRO A 382 -22.73 9.06 -16.77
C PRO A 382 -21.69 8.90 -17.89
N ALA A 383 -21.07 7.72 -17.95
CA ALA A 383 -20.18 7.38 -19.05
C ALA A 383 -20.93 7.45 -20.40
N PRO A 384 -20.27 7.91 -21.48
CA PRO A 384 -20.84 7.83 -22.83
C PRO A 384 -21.28 6.39 -23.14
N LYS A 385 -22.42 6.27 -23.81
CA LYS A 385 -23.08 4.97 -24.07
C LYS A 385 -22.29 4.02 -24.97
N ASP A 386 -21.31 4.55 -25.70
CA ASP A 386 -20.43 3.77 -26.57
C ASP A 386 -19.43 2.88 -25.84
N GLY A 387 -19.30 3.03 -24.51
CA GLY A 387 -18.37 2.28 -23.67
C GLY A 387 -16.90 2.65 -23.83
N ALA A 388 -16.54 3.47 -24.82
CA ALA A 388 -15.17 3.82 -25.13
C ALA A 388 -14.51 4.63 -23.99
N ALA A 389 -15.24 5.57 -23.39
CA ALA A 389 -14.73 6.40 -22.31
C ALA A 389 -14.35 5.56 -21.05
N LEU A 390 -15.13 4.55 -20.73
CA LEU A 390 -14.82 3.63 -19.63
C LEU A 390 -13.59 2.77 -19.98
N ALA A 391 -13.52 2.22 -21.18
CA ALA A 391 -12.37 1.43 -21.64
C ALA A 391 -11.07 2.25 -21.61
N MET A 392 -11.11 3.51 -22.08
CA MET A 392 -9.96 4.43 -22.01
C MET A 392 -9.54 4.72 -20.56
N PHE A 393 -10.49 4.93 -19.65
CA PHE A 393 -10.17 5.14 -18.25
C PHE A 393 -9.51 3.88 -17.63
N LEU A 394 -10.02 2.68 -17.94
CA LEU A 394 -9.46 1.42 -17.44
C LEU A 394 -8.07 1.15 -18.01
N ASP A 395 -7.79 1.48 -19.27
CA ASP A 395 -6.45 1.39 -19.85
C ASP A 395 -5.46 2.31 -19.09
N ALA A 396 -5.84 3.55 -18.85
CA ALA A 396 -5.05 4.47 -18.03
C ALA A 396 -4.85 3.97 -16.60
N ALA A 397 -5.89 3.36 -16.00
CA ALA A 397 -5.83 2.79 -14.67
C ALA A 397 -4.85 1.61 -14.57
N LEU A 398 -4.80 0.73 -15.59
CA LEU A 398 -3.83 -0.36 -15.67
C LEU A 398 -2.40 0.19 -15.64
N LEU A 399 -2.10 1.19 -16.45
CA LEU A 399 -0.78 1.83 -16.48
C LEU A 399 -0.43 2.50 -15.14
N ALA A 400 -1.41 3.13 -14.47
CA ALA A 400 -1.21 3.72 -13.15
C ALA A 400 -0.89 2.66 -12.09
N VAL A 401 -1.56 1.49 -12.12
CA VAL A 401 -1.25 0.38 -11.19
C VAL A 401 0.13 -0.21 -11.46
N ILE A 402 0.52 -0.39 -12.72
CA ILE A 402 1.88 -0.86 -13.06
C ILE A 402 2.94 0.11 -12.53
N ALA A 403 2.72 1.42 -12.68
CA ALA A 403 3.61 2.42 -12.12
C ALA A 403 3.63 2.39 -10.58
N ALA A 404 2.48 2.14 -9.93
CA ALA A 404 2.40 1.98 -8.49
C ALA A 404 3.20 0.77 -8.00
N VAL A 405 3.15 -0.37 -8.71
CA VAL A 405 3.99 -1.54 -8.43
C VAL A 405 5.46 -1.15 -8.40
N ARG A 406 5.96 -0.48 -9.46
CA ARG A 406 7.36 -0.05 -9.56
C ARG A 406 7.75 0.96 -8.48
N TRP A 407 6.86 1.90 -8.17
CA TRP A 407 7.11 2.92 -7.15
C TRP A 407 7.24 2.30 -5.76
N HIS A 408 6.39 1.32 -5.43
CA HIS A 408 6.45 0.59 -4.17
C HIS A 408 7.64 -0.37 -4.12
N ASP A 409 7.95 -1.05 -5.22
CA ASP A 409 9.07 -1.98 -5.32
C ASP A 409 10.42 -1.28 -5.06
N ARG A 410 10.66 -0.14 -5.69
CA ARG A 410 11.86 0.70 -5.43
C ARG A 410 12.01 1.13 -3.96
N ARG A 411 10.95 1.01 -3.14
CA ARG A 411 10.90 1.38 -1.71
C ARG A 411 10.77 0.17 -0.79
N GLU A 412 10.91 -1.02 -1.33
CA GLU A 412 10.77 -2.28 -0.57
C GLU A 412 9.43 -2.39 0.17
N HIS A 413 8.34 -1.85 -0.41
CA HIS A 413 6.99 -1.92 0.13
C HIS A 413 6.26 -3.18 -0.36
N GLU A 414 6.75 -4.37 0.00
CA GLU A 414 6.30 -5.67 -0.52
C GLU A 414 4.78 -5.90 -0.44
N GLN A 415 4.15 -5.49 0.67
CA GLN A 415 2.70 -5.67 0.84
C GLN A 415 1.89 -4.79 -0.11
N GLN A 416 2.38 -3.60 -0.44
CA GLN A 416 1.77 -2.70 -1.40
C GLN A 416 1.98 -3.20 -2.83
N VAL A 417 3.14 -3.74 -3.14
CA VAL A 417 3.44 -4.41 -4.41
C VAL A 417 2.47 -5.57 -4.64
N ALA A 418 2.33 -6.47 -3.67
CA ALA A 418 1.40 -7.59 -3.75
C ALA A 418 -0.07 -7.14 -3.93
N ALA A 419 -0.46 -6.08 -3.23
CA ALA A 419 -1.80 -5.48 -3.33
C ALA A 419 -2.06 -4.87 -4.71
N ALA A 420 -1.09 -4.14 -5.27
CA ALA A 420 -1.18 -3.56 -6.59
C ALA A 420 -1.24 -4.64 -7.68
N HIS A 421 -0.43 -5.70 -7.60
CA HIS A 421 -0.53 -6.84 -8.52
C HIS A 421 -1.90 -7.51 -8.47
N LYS A 422 -2.47 -7.72 -7.28
CA LYS A 422 -3.82 -8.27 -7.17
C LYS A 422 -4.87 -7.37 -7.81
N SER A 423 -4.76 -6.05 -7.65
CA SER A 423 -5.63 -5.08 -8.30
C SER A 423 -5.52 -5.13 -9.82
N LEU A 424 -4.30 -5.30 -10.34
CA LEU A 424 -4.01 -5.38 -11.78
C LEU A 424 -4.79 -6.52 -12.44
N LEU A 425 -4.88 -7.70 -11.80
CA LEU A 425 -5.62 -8.85 -12.32
C LEU A 425 -7.12 -8.52 -12.52
N HIS A 426 -7.74 -7.90 -11.53
CA HIS A 426 -9.15 -7.53 -11.59
C HIS A 426 -9.42 -6.39 -12.59
N LEU A 427 -8.54 -5.37 -12.63
CA LEU A 427 -8.64 -4.30 -13.63
C LEU A 427 -8.49 -4.83 -15.05
N GLN A 428 -7.58 -5.78 -15.27
CA GLN A 428 -7.40 -6.41 -16.57
C GLN A 428 -8.66 -7.13 -17.04
N ALA A 429 -9.29 -7.91 -16.14
CA ALA A 429 -10.56 -8.59 -16.45
C ALA A 429 -11.67 -7.60 -16.80
N ALA A 430 -11.81 -6.51 -16.02
CA ALA A 430 -12.79 -5.46 -16.29
C ALA A 430 -12.52 -4.74 -17.61
N TYR A 431 -11.25 -4.46 -17.93
CA TYR A 431 -10.83 -3.83 -19.18
C TYR A 431 -11.11 -4.73 -20.40
N ASP A 432 -10.69 -5.99 -20.34
CA ASP A 432 -10.89 -6.95 -21.45
C ASP A 432 -12.38 -7.07 -21.82
N HIS A 433 -13.25 -7.04 -20.81
CA HIS A 433 -14.70 -7.05 -21.02
C HIS A 433 -15.21 -5.72 -21.62
N SER A 434 -14.82 -4.60 -21.04
CA SER A 434 -15.30 -3.26 -21.45
C SER A 434 -14.78 -2.81 -22.81
N ALA A 435 -13.54 -3.16 -23.15
CA ALA A 435 -12.88 -2.72 -24.37
C ALA A 435 -13.27 -3.54 -25.60
N ALA A 436 -13.82 -4.74 -25.43
CA ALA A 436 -14.10 -5.66 -26.54
C ALA A 436 -15.03 -5.03 -27.59
N THR A 437 -16.20 -4.55 -27.18
CA THR A 437 -17.22 -4.00 -28.09
C THR A 437 -16.77 -2.69 -28.75
N PRO A 438 -16.27 -1.66 -28.02
CA PRO A 438 -15.80 -0.43 -28.66
C PRO A 438 -14.66 -0.63 -29.64
N LEU A 439 -13.69 -1.51 -29.35
CA LEU A 439 -12.59 -1.82 -30.28
C LEU A 439 -13.08 -2.54 -31.53
N LEU A 440 -14.02 -3.47 -31.37
CA LEU A 440 -14.63 -4.15 -32.52
C LEU A 440 -15.38 -3.16 -33.42
N VAL A 441 -16.18 -2.27 -32.88
CA VAL A 441 -16.91 -1.23 -33.63
C VAL A 441 -15.94 -0.30 -34.35
N LEU A 442 -14.85 0.14 -33.68
CA LEU A 442 -13.80 0.92 -34.33
C LEU A 442 -13.15 0.12 -35.48
N GLY A 443 -12.78 -1.13 -35.24
CA GLY A 443 -12.13 -1.98 -36.25
C GLY A 443 -12.99 -2.31 -37.48
N GLN A 444 -14.34 -2.27 -37.35
CA GLN A 444 -15.25 -2.50 -38.45
C GLN A 444 -15.29 -1.35 -39.48
N ARG A 445 -14.99 -0.12 -39.03
CA ARG A 445 -14.96 1.09 -39.90
C ARG A 445 -13.61 1.28 -40.55
N ARG A 446 -13.20 0.29 -41.35
CA ARG A 446 -11.86 0.31 -41.99
C ARG A 446 -11.67 1.55 -42.90
N PRO A 447 -10.56 2.27 -42.78
CA PRO A 447 -10.21 3.31 -43.77
C PRO A 447 -9.90 2.69 -45.14
N PRO A 448 -10.00 3.45 -46.25
CA PRO A 448 -9.55 3.02 -47.57
C PRO A 448 -8.13 2.49 -47.52
N GLN A 449 -7.81 1.49 -48.36
CA GLN A 449 -6.54 0.76 -48.30
C GLN A 449 -5.30 1.67 -48.41
N ASN A 450 -5.35 2.68 -49.31
CA ASN A 450 -4.28 3.66 -49.48
C ASN A 450 -4.00 4.47 -48.18
N LEU A 451 -5.03 4.79 -47.40
CA LEU A 451 -4.87 5.45 -46.10
C LEU A 451 -4.36 4.47 -45.04
N ALA A 452 -4.87 3.24 -45.03
CA ALA A 452 -4.40 2.19 -44.11
C ALA A 452 -2.89 1.96 -44.30
N ASP A 453 -2.41 1.81 -45.54
CA ASP A 453 -0.99 1.63 -45.84
C ASP A 453 -0.14 2.84 -45.42
N ARG A 454 -0.68 4.05 -45.53
CA ARG A 454 -0.04 5.26 -45.00
C ARG A 454 0.09 5.22 -43.50
N TYR A 455 -0.98 4.84 -42.77
CA TYR A 455 -0.96 4.75 -41.31
C TYR A 455 -0.02 3.65 -40.81
N VAL A 456 0.08 2.52 -41.51
CA VAL A 456 1.08 1.48 -41.22
C VAL A 456 2.49 2.04 -41.23
N ARG A 457 2.83 2.87 -42.26
CA ARG A 457 4.14 3.53 -42.30
C ARG A 457 4.36 4.51 -41.15
N LEU A 458 3.30 5.26 -40.76
CA LEU A 458 3.39 6.19 -39.64
C LEU A 458 3.57 5.44 -38.29
N ILE A 459 2.91 4.30 -38.11
CA ILE A 459 3.07 3.44 -36.91
C ILE A 459 4.51 2.97 -36.80
N ARG A 460 5.12 2.50 -37.89
CA ARG A 460 6.53 2.10 -37.91
C ARG A 460 7.50 3.25 -37.60
N GLN A 461 7.15 4.47 -37.96
CA GLN A 461 7.97 5.65 -37.65
C GLN A 461 7.81 6.12 -36.20
N ALA A 462 6.59 6.11 -35.65
CA ALA A 462 6.30 6.65 -34.33
C ALA A 462 6.66 5.67 -33.20
N ALA A 463 6.55 4.36 -33.43
CA ALA A 463 6.82 3.33 -32.41
C ALA A 463 7.68 2.19 -33.02
N PRO A 464 8.91 2.45 -33.46
CA PRO A 464 9.73 1.47 -34.18
C PRO A 464 9.99 0.19 -33.39
N ALA A 465 10.19 0.29 -32.06
CA ALA A 465 10.44 -0.85 -31.20
C ALA A 465 9.22 -1.79 -31.03
N HIS A 466 8.01 -1.25 -31.25
CA HIS A 466 6.74 -1.99 -31.03
C HIS A 466 5.95 -2.19 -32.33
N ALA A 467 6.45 -1.70 -33.48
CA ALA A 467 5.70 -1.63 -34.71
C ALA A 467 5.15 -3.00 -35.15
N ASP A 468 5.98 -4.03 -35.14
CA ASP A 468 5.56 -5.36 -35.57
C ASP A 468 4.52 -5.98 -34.60
N GLN A 469 4.67 -5.76 -33.29
CA GLN A 469 3.69 -6.16 -32.28
C GLN A 469 2.36 -5.42 -32.47
N VAL A 470 2.39 -4.11 -32.72
CA VAL A 470 1.20 -3.29 -32.98
C VAL A 470 0.49 -3.77 -34.24
N LEU A 471 1.21 -4.03 -35.31
CA LEU A 471 0.63 -4.40 -36.61
C LEU A 471 0.11 -5.84 -36.63
N ALA A 472 0.67 -6.74 -35.82
CA ALA A 472 0.19 -8.11 -35.68
C ALA A 472 -1.05 -8.21 -34.76
N ASP A 473 -1.33 -7.19 -33.95
CA ASP A 473 -2.46 -7.19 -33.00
C ASP A 473 -3.79 -6.98 -33.74
N PRO A 474 -4.86 -7.74 -33.41
CA PRO A 474 -6.19 -7.50 -33.97
C PRO A 474 -6.71 -6.07 -33.82
N ALA A 475 -6.26 -5.34 -32.81
CA ALA A 475 -6.61 -3.94 -32.56
C ALA A 475 -5.88 -2.95 -33.51
N ALA A 476 -4.94 -3.39 -34.35
CA ALA A 476 -4.30 -2.53 -35.37
C ALA A 476 -5.34 -1.85 -36.27
N GLN A 477 -6.43 -2.55 -36.57
CA GLN A 477 -7.53 -1.98 -37.39
C GLN A 477 -8.26 -0.86 -36.64
N ALA A 478 -8.50 -1.01 -35.35
CA ALA A 478 -9.07 0.05 -34.52
C ALA A 478 -8.15 1.28 -34.44
N LEU A 479 -6.83 1.06 -34.32
CA LEU A 479 -5.84 2.14 -34.36
C LEU A 479 -5.87 2.91 -35.68
N THR A 480 -5.84 2.21 -36.82
CA THR A 480 -5.89 2.87 -38.14
C THR A 480 -7.19 3.62 -38.37
N THR A 481 -8.30 3.11 -37.85
CA THR A 481 -9.60 3.80 -37.86
C THR A 481 -9.59 5.04 -36.96
N ALA A 482 -9.05 4.95 -35.75
CA ALA A 482 -8.91 6.12 -34.88
C ALA A 482 -8.04 7.21 -35.49
N MET A 483 -6.99 6.85 -36.24
CA MET A 483 -6.15 7.79 -37.00
C MET A 483 -6.93 8.44 -38.13
N ALA A 484 -7.77 7.69 -38.84
CA ALA A 484 -8.61 8.23 -39.93
C ALA A 484 -9.69 9.19 -39.35
N ASP A 485 -10.34 8.83 -38.27
CA ASP A 485 -11.30 9.70 -37.58
C ASP A 485 -10.63 11.00 -37.09
N ALA A 486 -9.41 10.89 -36.56
CA ALA A 486 -8.62 12.06 -36.13
C ALA A 486 -8.24 12.98 -37.32
N GLU A 487 -7.85 12.42 -38.46
CA GLU A 487 -7.55 13.18 -39.65
C GLU A 487 -8.80 13.88 -40.21
N ALA A 488 -9.95 13.17 -40.22
CA ALA A 488 -11.22 13.75 -40.62
C ALA A 488 -11.65 14.91 -39.71
N ALA A 489 -11.28 14.85 -38.41
CA ALA A 489 -11.47 15.93 -37.45
C ALA A 489 -10.44 17.07 -37.56
N GLY A 490 -9.53 17.02 -38.55
CA GLY A 490 -8.55 18.07 -38.83
C GLY A 490 -7.22 17.96 -38.07
N HIS A 491 -6.95 16.84 -37.43
CA HIS A 491 -5.67 16.57 -36.79
C HIS A 491 -4.63 16.05 -37.83
N ASP A 492 -3.36 16.33 -37.58
CA ASP A 492 -2.27 15.66 -38.31
C ASP A 492 -2.04 14.26 -37.65
N PRO A 493 -2.34 13.16 -38.40
CA PRO A 493 -2.24 11.81 -37.83
C PRO A 493 -0.81 11.44 -37.44
N LYS A 494 0.21 11.96 -38.12
CA LYS A 494 1.62 11.74 -37.76
C LYS A 494 1.95 12.35 -36.40
N HIS A 495 1.60 13.62 -36.21
CA HIS A 495 1.87 14.34 -34.97
C HIS A 495 1.09 13.76 -33.81
N LEU A 496 -0.19 13.41 -34.04
CA LEU A 496 -1.05 12.85 -33.03
C LEU A 496 -0.55 11.45 -32.57
N LEU A 497 -0.14 10.60 -33.50
CA LEU A 497 0.38 9.27 -33.18
C LEU A 497 1.74 9.37 -32.46
N GLN A 498 2.61 10.30 -32.88
CA GLN A 498 3.87 10.55 -32.17
C GLN A 498 3.59 11.01 -30.72
N GLN A 499 2.67 11.96 -30.55
CA GLN A 499 2.27 12.40 -29.22
C GLN A 499 1.70 11.25 -28.38
N ALA A 500 0.87 10.39 -28.97
CA ALA A 500 0.32 9.21 -28.29
C ALA A 500 1.40 8.19 -27.88
N ALA A 501 2.44 8.03 -28.69
CA ALA A 501 3.58 7.16 -28.37
C ALA A 501 4.48 7.77 -27.30
N ASP A 502 4.69 9.11 -27.33
CA ASP A 502 5.57 9.83 -26.41
C ASP A 502 4.94 10.07 -25.04
N GLU A 503 3.59 9.99 -24.90
CA GLU A 503 2.93 10.18 -23.58
C GLU A 503 3.45 9.22 -22.51
N ARG A 504 3.84 8.00 -22.92
CA ARG A 504 4.51 7.02 -22.07
C ARG A 504 5.04 5.86 -22.91
N ALA A 505 6.14 5.26 -22.46
CA ALA A 505 6.68 4.02 -23.01
C ALA A 505 5.60 2.93 -23.15
N LEU A 506 5.62 2.21 -24.25
CA LEU A 506 4.66 1.15 -24.58
C LEU A 506 5.10 -0.22 -24.02
N ASP A 507 6.29 -0.31 -23.43
CA ASP A 507 6.87 -1.54 -22.88
C ASP A 507 5.99 -2.19 -21.81
N ASP A 508 5.21 -1.37 -21.11
CA ASP A 508 4.29 -1.84 -20.05
C ASP A 508 2.92 -2.24 -20.58
N ALA A 509 2.63 -1.92 -21.82
CA ALA A 509 1.32 -2.18 -22.39
C ALA A 509 1.22 -3.63 -22.84
N ARG A 510 0.23 -4.37 -22.33
CA ARG A 510 -0.07 -5.74 -22.77
C ARG A 510 -0.41 -5.81 -24.27
N SER A 511 -1.08 -4.77 -24.79
CA SER A 511 -1.38 -4.56 -26.19
C SER A 511 -1.07 -3.12 -26.55
N PRO A 512 0.12 -2.82 -27.08
CA PRO A 512 0.49 -1.48 -27.54
C PRO A 512 -0.49 -0.93 -28.59
N ALA A 513 -1.09 -1.77 -29.43
CA ALA A 513 -2.08 -1.36 -30.41
C ALA A 513 -3.36 -0.80 -29.76
N LYS A 514 -3.90 -1.48 -28.76
CA LYS A 514 -5.08 -1.02 -28.02
C LYS A 514 -4.79 0.30 -27.31
N THR A 515 -3.66 0.38 -26.62
CA THR A 515 -3.23 1.58 -25.90
C THR A 515 -3.06 2.77 -26.85
N LEU A 516 -2.42 2.59 -28.01
CA LEU A 516 -2.29 3.64 -29.01
C LEU A 516 -3.65 4.04 -29.61
N ALA A 517 -4.54 3.06 -29.88
CA ALA A 517 -5.87 3.35 -30.39
C ALA A 517 -6.66 4.26 -29.43
N TRP A 518 -6.63 3.97 -28.13
CA TRP A 518 -7.29 4.80 -27.12
C TRP A 518 -6.65 6.17 -26.94
N ARG A 519 -5.34 6.25 -26.93
CA ARG A 519 -4.63 7.54 -26.84
C ARG A 519 -4.93 8.43 -28.04
N VAL A 520 -4.84 7.90 -29.25
CA VAL A 520 -5.18 8.62 -30.48
C VAL A 520 -6.64 9.07 -30.46
N HIS A 521 -7.58 8.17 -30.13
CA HIS A 521 -8.99 8.50 -30.02
C HIS A 521 -9.25 9.60 -28.98
N ARG A 522 -8.66 9.53 -27.78
CA ARG A 522 -8.78 10.56 -26.75
C ARG A 522 -8.18 11.90 -27.17
N LEU A 523 -7.02 11.89 -27.79
CA LEU A 523 -6.37 13.11 -28.25
C LEU A 523 -7.14 13.79 -29.38
N SER A 524 -7.81 13.02 -30.24
CA SER A 524 -8.62 13.54 -31.34
C SER A 524 -9.93 14.22 -30.88
N GLN A 525 -10.39 13.94 -29.64
CA GLN A 525 -11.55 14.64 -29.05
C GLN A 525 -11.23 16.09 -28.64
N ARG A 526 -9.98 16.52 -28.68
CA ARG A 526 -9.57 17.90 -28.46
C ARG A 526 -9.74 18.68 -29.75
N PRO A 527 -9.99 20.01 -29.69
CA PRO A 527 -9.95 20.82 -30.88
C PRO A 527 -8.60 20.68 -31.64
N ALA A 528 -8.65 20.48 -32.94
CA ALA A 528 -7.44 20.36 -33.72
C ALA A 528 -6.57 21.63 -33.55
N PRO A 529 -5.24 21.50 -33.39
CA PRO A 529 -4.37 22.65 -33.18
C PRO A 529 -4.35 23.52 -34.45
N SER A 530 -4.49 24.83 -34.26
CA SER A 530 -4.42 25.76 -35.38
C SER A 530 -3.05 25.68 -36.07
N ARG A 531 -2.97 25.97 -37.38
CA ARG A 531 -1.71 26.03 -38.14
C ARG A 531 -0.65 26.89 -37.44
N ARG A 532 -1.07 27.96 -36.75
CA ARG A 532 -0.20 28.86 -36.00
C ARG A 532 0.37 28.18 -34.73
N ALA A 533 -0.43 27.36 -34.03
CA ALA A 533 0.02 26.59 -32.89
C ALA A 533 1.02 25.48 -33.28
N LEU A 534 0.78 24.78 -34.40
CA LEU A 534 1.69 23.77 -34.93
C LEU A 534 3.04 24.39 -35.35
N ALA A 535 3.03 25.57 -35.99
CA ALA A 535 4.26 26.28 -36.35
C ALA A 535 5.05 26.74 -35.09
N ALA A 536 4.38 27.14 -34.02
CA ALA A 536 5.02 27.51 -32.76
C ALA A 536 5.66 26.31 -32.04
N GLN A 537 5.00 25.16 -32.05
CA GLN A 537 5.54 23.92 -31.51
C GLN A 537 6.77 23.43 -32.28
N ALA A 538 6.73 23.46 -33.63
CA ALA A 538 7.87 23.09 -34.46
C ALA A 538 9.10 23.97 -34.18
N ARG A 539 8.92 25.27 -33.93
CA ARG A 539 10.02 26.18 -33.54
C ARG A 539 10.61 25.85 -32.18
N SER A 540 9.78 25.47 -31.18
CA SER A 540 10.25 25.13 -29.82
C SER A 540 11.02 23.81 -29.79
N THR A 541 10.69 22.85 -30.67
CA THR A 541 11.42 21.57 -30.78
C THR A 541 12.79 21.78 -31.43
N VAL A 542 12.89 22.66 -32.42
CA VAL A 542 14.17 22.99 -33.10
C VAL A 542 15.13 23.69 -32.10
N MET A 543 14.63 24.55 -31.22
CA MET A 543 15.47 25.20 -30.21
C MET A 543 15.99 24.22 -29.10
N ARG A 544 15.30 23.12 -28.85
CA ARG A 544 15.77 22.08 -27.90
C ARG A 544 16.85 21.16 -28.49
N SER A 545 16.97 21.07 -29.82
CA SER A 545 17.90 20.19 -30.51
C SER A 545 19.23 20.86 -30.92
N VAL A 546 19.44 22.15 -30.56
CA VAL A 546 20.74 22.79 -30.76
C VAL A 546 21.66 22.40 -29.58
N PRO A 547 22.73 21.62 -29.80
CA PRO A 547 23.68 21.31 -28.76
C PRO A 547 24.35 22.61 -28.29
N SER A 548 24.37 22.87 -26.98
CA SER A 548 25.13 23.98 -26.40
C SER A 548 26.58 23.86 -26.84
N GLN A 549 27.04 24.81 -27.65
CA GLN A 549 28.44 24.91 -28.01
C GLN A 549 29.24 25.11 -26.72
N THR A 550 30.16 24.21 -26.48
CA THR A 550 31.15 24.21 -25.41
C THR A 550 31.77 25.62 -25.31
N SER A 551 31.54 26.27 -24.20
CA SER A 551 32.25 27.49 -23.79
C SER A 551 33.74 27.15 -23.70
N VAL A 552 34.53 27.79 -24.54
CA VAL A 552 36.00 27.79 -24.48
C VAL A 552 36.40 28.36 -23.12
N ALA A 553 37.15 27.57 -22.36
CA ALA A 553 37.69 27.95 -21.06
C ALA A 553 38.53 29.23 -21.19
N ALA A 554 38.12 30.31 -20.57
CA ALA A 554 38.92 31.50 -20.39
C ALA A 554 40.03 31.21 -19.36
N VAL A 555 41.28 31.43 -19.78
CA VAL A 555 42.47 31.41 -18.94
C VAL A 555 42.37 32.50 -17.88
N PRO A 556 42.57 32.24 -16.58
CA PRO A 556 42.52 33.27 -15.56
C PRO A 556 43.77 34.16 -15.63
N PRO A 557 43.66 35.49 -15.46
CA PRO A 557 44.81 36.40 -15.40
C PRO A 557 45.58 36.21 -14.11
N THR A 558 46.91 36.17 -14.23
CA THR A 558 47.91 36.14 -13.14
C THR A 558 47.78 37.41 -12.25
N ALA A 559 47.69 37.20 -10.95
CA ALA A 559 47.66 38.28 -9.95
C ALA A 559 49.07 38.93 -9.77
N PRO A 560 49.18 40.25 -9.56
CA PRO A 560 50.43 40.88 -9.21
C PRO A 560 50.74 40.75 -7.72
N THR A 561 51.98 40.41 -7.44
CA THR A 561 52.61 40.39 -6.13
C THR A 561 52.58 41.79 -5.49
N SER A 562 51.96 41.94 -4.31
CA SER A 562 52.10 43.11 -3.49
C SER A 562 53.09 42.88 -2.34
N ARG A 563 54.08 43.76 -2.30
CA ARG A 563 55.11 43.88 -1.26
C ARG A 563 54.50 44.30 0.08
N SER A 564 55.07 43.71 1.11
CA SER A 564 54.94 44.10 2.51
C SER A 564 55.32 45.57 2.77
N ARG A 565 54.56 46.27 3.61
CA ARG A 565 55.10 47.31 4.52
C ARG A 565 54.43 47.19 5.89
N GLN A 566 55.34 47.10 6.88
CA GLN A 566 55.08 47.24 8.31
C GLN A 566 54.49 48.60 8.66
N ARG A 567 53.51 48.59 9.54
CA ARG A 567 53.53 49.27 10.85
C ARG A 567 52.36 48.78 11.69
#